data_cdf5565d060f5a3d1bea8690a4038119
#
_entry.id   cdf5565d060f5a3d1bea8690a4038119
#
_cell.length_a   1.000
_cell.length_b   1.000
_cell.length_c   1.000
_cell.angle_alpha   90.00
_cell.angle_beta   90.00
_cell.angle_gamma   90.00
#
_symmetry.space_group_name_H-M   'P 1'
#
loop_
_entity.id
_entity.type
_entity.pdbx_description
1 polymer ?
#
loop_
_entity_poly.entity_id
_entity_poly.type
_entity_poly.pdbx_seq_one_letter_code
_entity_poly.pdbx_strand_id
1 'polypeptide(L)'
;MTDNRKTTVPGASVGADAVQSSSKINTNIITNSDKQINLQAAKKSNNFGLNTVSMTELYDTVYPPRKPIVNDLLYSGTYLFVGAPKVGKSFFMGQLAYHVTMGLPLWEYEVHQGTVLYLALEDDYARLQRRLSRMFGVEETSNLYFATQAKSVSEGLDQ
;
A
#
# COMPACT_ATOMS: atom_id res chain seq x y z
N MET A 1 -64.29 24.70 1.94
CA MET A 1 -64.25 26.19 1.97
C MET A 1 -62.83 26.51 1.50
N THR A 2 -62.65 26.66 0.19
CA THR A 2 -62.60 27.90 -0.60
C THR A 2 -61.55 28.87 -0.04
N ASP A 3 -60.54 29.29 -0.73
CA ASP A 3 -60.58 29.91 -2.03
C ASP A 3 -59.19 30.01 -2.67
N ASN A 4 -59.26 29.95 -3.93
CA ASN A 4 -58.31 30.08 -5.00
C ASN A 4 -58.02 31.55 -5.29
N ARG A 5 -56.79 32.01 -5.55
CA ARG A 5 -56.63 33.10 -6.53
C ARG A 5 -55.25 33.11 -7.18
N LYS A 6 -55.28 32.75 -8.44
CA LYS A 6 -54.33 33.14 -9.50
C LYS A 6 -54.26 34.67 -9.63
N THR A 7 -53.10 35.21 -9.96
CA THR A 7 -52.99 36.33 -10.86
C THR A 7 -51.74 36.20 -11.73
N THR A 8 -51.97 36.39 -13.00
CA THR A 8 -51.12 36.28 -14.17
C THR A 8 -50.53 37.66 -14.52
N VAL A 9 -49.28 37.65 -14.96
CA VAL A 9 -48.51 38.34 -16.04
C VAL A 9 -49.06 39.69 -16.62
N PRO A 10 -48.27 40.65 -17.15
CA PRO A 10 -47.35 40.52 -18.28
C PRO A 10 -46.04 41.34 -18.13
N GLY A 11 -44.93 41.02 -18.71
CA GLY A 11 -44.48 41.14 -20.09
C GLY A 11 -43.91 42.50 -20.43
N ALA A 12 -42.61 42.62 -20.65
CA ALA A 12 -42.02 43.54 -21.60
C ALA A 12 -40.59 43.14 -21.94
N SER A 13 -40.41 42.87 -23.20
CA SER A 13 -39.15 42.75 -23.91
C SER A 13 -38.49 44.09 -24.15
N VAL A 14 -37.18 44.15 -24.21
CA VAL A 14 -36.25 44.94 -25.04
C VAL A 14 -34.86 44.56 -24.51
N GLY A 15 -33.96 44.01 -25.22
CA GLY A 15 -33.34 44.33 -26.46
C GLY A 15 -31.88 44.67 -26.23
N ALA A 16 -31.06 43.86 -26.85
CA ALA A 16 -29.81 44.20 -27.52
C ALA A 16 -28.52 44.49 -26.72
N ASP A 17 -27.59 43.64 -27.08
CA ASP A 17 -26.22 43.92 -27.53
C ASP A 17 -25.09 44.07 -26.50
N ALA A 18 -24.27 43.05 -26.66
CA ALA A 18 -22.83 43.11 -26.85
C ALA A 18 -21.95 43.65 -25.69
N VAL A 19 -21.11 42.84 -25.17
CA VAL A 19 -19.68 42.91 -25.46
C VAL A 19 -19.01 41.65 -24.95
N GLN A 20 -18.49 40.89 -25.86
CA GLN A 20 -17.46 39.86 -25.62
C GLN A 20 -16.24 40.53 -25.03
N SER A 21 -15.80 40.09 -23.87
CA SER A 21 -14.38 40.09 -23.54
C SER A 21 -14.03 38.77 -22.87
N SER A 22 -13.59 37.87 -23.68
CA SER A 22 -12.97 36.63 -23.30
C SER A 22 -11.62 36.90 -22.65
N SER A 23 -11.57 36.93 -21.32
CA SER A 23 -10.31 36.68 -20.62
C SER A 23 -10.20 35.19 -20.43
N LYS A 24 -9.42 34.56 -21.31
CA LYS A 24 -8.94 33.20 -21.15
C LYS A 24 -8.08 33.16 -19.89
N ILE A 25 -8.65 32.75 -18.79
CA ILE A 25 -7.86 32.31 -17.62
C ILE A 25 -7.32 30.95 -18.00
N ASN A 26 -6.06 30.95 -18.41
CA ASN A 26 -5.30 29.73 -18.69
C ASN A 26 -4.92 29.13 -17.33
N THR A 27 -5.84 28.38 -16.72
CA THR A 27 -5.57 27.64 -15.51
C THR A 27 -4.80 26.40 -15.92
N ASN A 28 -3.48 26.51 -15.97
CA ASN A 28 -2.59 25.36 -16.04
C ASN A 28 -2.77 24.57 -14.75
N ILE A 29 -3.74 23.64 -14.74
CA ILE A 29 -3.83 22.58 -13.75
C ILE A 29 -2.66 21.63 -14.09
N ILE A 30 -1.52 21.88 -13.47
CA ILE A 30 -0.40 20.92 -13.47
C ILE A 30 -0.91 19.75 -12.65
N THR A 31 -1.40 18.73 -13.33
CA THR A 31 -1.77 17.46 -12.69
C THR A 31 -0.52 16.81 -12.11
N ASN A 32 -0.64 16.18 -10.95
CA ASN A 32 0.47 15.51 -10.27
C ASN A 32 1.16 14.42 -11.13
N SER A 33 0.53 13.99 -12.21
CA SER A 33 1.09 13.07 -13.20
C SER A 33 2.27 13.64 -13.97
N ASP A 34 2.23 14.93 -14.31
CA ASP A 34 3.31 15.58 -15.08
C ASP A 34 4.57 15.80 -14.24
N LYS A 35 4.39 15.94 -12.90
CA LYS A 35 5.51 16.00 -11.96
C LYS A 35 6.22 14.67 -11.79
N GLN A 36 5.49 13.54 -11.88
CA GLN A 36 6.10 12.20 -11.80
C GLN A 36 6.92 11.84 -13.06
N ILE A 37 6.50 12.30 -14.24
CA ILE A 37 7.21 12.02 -15.52
C ILE A 37 8.56 12.75 -15.56
N ASN A 38 8.65 13.95 -14.99
CA ASN A 38 9.91 14.70 -14.94
C ASN A 38 10.93 14.15 -13.90
N LEU A 39 10.48 13.46 -12.87
CA LEU A 39 11.38 12.83 -11.88
C LEU A 39 12.13 11.61 -12.43
N GLN A 40 11.59 10.94 -13.44
CA GLN A 40 12.27 9.80 -14.09
C GLN A 40 13.31 10.22 -15.14
N ALA A 41 13.21 11.42 -15.70
CA ALA A 41 14.14 11.91 -16.72
C ALA A 41 15.46 12.49 -16.16
N ALA A 42 15.55 12.75 -14.86
CA ALA A 42 16.71 13.38 -14.22
C ALA A 42 17.69 12.41 -13.55
N LYS A 43 17.62 11.09 -13.84
CA LYS A 43 18.68 10.16 -13.43
C LYS A 43 19.94 10.36 -14.27
N LYS A 44 20.67 11.45 -14.01
CA LYS A 44 22.06 11.55 -14.39
C LYS A 44 22.83 10.45 -13.65
N SER A 45 23.21 9.39 -14.37
CA SER A 45 24.12 8.37 -13.85
C SER A 45 25.44 9.04 -13.52
N ASN A 46 25.71 9.23 -12.25
CA ASN A 46 27.03 9.60 -11.80
C ASN A 46 27.93 8.37 -12.03
N ASN A 47 29.11 8.57 -12.65
CA ASN A 47 30.09 7.53 -13.02
C ASN A 47 30.69 6.70 -11.86
N PHE A 48 30.09 6.75 -10.66
CA PHE A 48 30.57 6.05 -9.47
C PHE A 48 29.82 4.75 -9.14
N GLY A 49 28.90 4.29 -10.02
CA GLY A 49 28.10 3.07 -9.74
C GLY A 49 27.10 3.18 -8.58
N LEU A 50 27.00 4.36 -7.95
CA LEU A 50 26.06 4.64 -6.87
C LEU A 50 24.96 5.60 -7.37
N ASN A 51 23.72 5.29 -7.06
CA ASN A 51 22.60 6.22 -7.24
C ASN A 51 22.68 7.28 -6.13
N THR A 52 23.12 8.49 -6.48
CA THR A 52 23.24 9.60 -5.54
C THR A 52 22.26 10.70 -5.87
N VAL A 53 21.74 11.35 -4.85
CA VAL A 53 20.93 12.58 -4.96
C VAL A 53 21.60 13.69 -4.17
N SER A 54 21.47 14.93 -4.64
CA SER A 54 21.97 16.10 -3.91
C SER A 54 21.06 16.40 -2.71
N MET A 55 21.57 17.16 -1.72
CA MET A 55 20.78 17.59 -0.57
C MET A 55 19.57 18.44 -1.00
N THR A 56 19.76 19.32 -1.98
CA THR A 56 18.67 20.13 -2.54
C THR A 56 17.59 19.24 -3.16
N GLU A 57 17.96 18.27 -4.00
CA GLU A 57 17.04 17.33 -4.64
C GLU A 57 16.32 16.46 -3.59
N LEU A 58 17.01 16.08 -2.51
CA LEU A 58 16.42 15.32 -1.39
C LEU A 58 15.32 16.13 -0.68
N TYR A 59 15.53 17.43 -0.47
CA TYR A 59 14.55 18.30 0.18
C TYR A 59 13.38 18.68 -0.71
N ASP A 60 13.61 18.83 -2.01
CA ASP A 60 12.58 19.16 -2.99
C ASP A 60 11.73 17.95 -3.40
N THR A 61 12.19 16.74 -3.07
CA THR A 61 11.51 15.50 -3.43
C THR A 61 10.56 15.05 -2.33
N VAL A 62 9.28 14.87 -2.67
CA VAL A 62 8.29 14.30 -1.76
C VAL A 62 8.39 12.78 -1.82
N TYR A 63 8.92 12.18 -0.77
CA TYR A 63 8.95 10.72 -0.61
C TYR A 63 7.65 10.23 0.03
N PRO A 64 6.96 9.24 -0.57
CA PRO A 64 5.76 8.69 0.05
C PRO A 64 6.12 8.00 1.37
N PRO A 65 5.27 8.10 2.40
CA PRO A 65 5.49 7.38 3.64
C PRO A 65 5.49 5.87 3.41
N ARG A 66 6.26 5.14 4.21
CA ARG A 66 6.26 3.68 4.16
C ARG A 66 4.89 3.17 4.60
N LYS A 67 4.26 2.36 3.76
CA LYS A 67 3.00 1.70 4.12
C LYS A 67 3.26 0.63 5.18
N PRO A 68 2.51 0.59 6.29
CA PRO A 68 2.60 -0.48 7.26
C PRO A 68 2.11 -1.81 6.66
N ILE A 69 2.59 -2.92 7.18
CA ILE A 69 2.02 -4.26 6.96
C ILE A 69 0.90 -4.49 7.97
N VAL A 70 1.16 -4.11 9.22
CA VAL A 70 0.18 -4.04 10.30
C VAL A 70 0.25 -2.63 10.86
N ASN A 71 -0.86 -1.90 10.85
CA ASN A 71 -0.90 -0.50 11.30
C ASN A 71 -0.34 -0.39 12.73
N ASP A 72 0.47 0.64 12.95
CA ASP A 72 1.09 0.97 14.23
C ASP A 72 1.99 -0.13 14.86
N LEU A 73 2.11 -1.31 14.21
CA LEU A 73 2.87 -2.44 14.73
C LEU A 73 4.02 -2.86 13.82
N LEU A 74 3.78 -3.03 12.52
CA LEU A 74 4.77 -3.61 11.60
C LEU A 74 4.84 -2.87 10.27
N TYR A 75 5.99 -2.28 9.99
CA TYR A 75 6.30 -1.62 8.72
C TYR A 75 7.25 -2.48 7.88
N SER A 76 7.49 -2.07 6.64
CA SER A 76 8.52 -2.69 5.81
C SER A 76 9.91 -2.51 6.42
N GLY A 77 10.67 -3.60 6.55
CA GLY A 77 12.00 -3.59 7.16
C GLY A 77 12.45 -4.98 7.59
N THR A 78 13.59 -5.06 8.25
CA THR A 78 14.12 -6.28 8.86
C THR A 78 13.91 -6.21 10.37
N TYR A 79 13.32 -7.27 10.92
CA TYR A 79 12.99 -7.36 12.34
C TYR A 79 13.57 -8.63 12.94
N LEU A 80 13.99 -8.55 14.20
CA LEU A 80 14.43 -9.70 14.99
C LEU A 80 13.39 -9.97 16.08
N PHE A 81 12.68 -11.11 15.95
CA PHE A 81 11.70 -11.56 16.95
C PHE A 81 12.33 -12.59 17.90
N VAL A 82 12.60 -12.16 19.13
CA VAL A 82 13.38 -12.92 20.11
C VAL A 82 12.52 -13.33 21.31
N GLY A 83 12.85 -14.47 21.91
CA GLY A 83 12.19 -14.96 23.11
C GLY A 83 12.69 -16.35 23.48
N ALA A 84 12.40 -16.79 24.71
CA ALA A 84 12.78 -18.11 25.20
C ALA A 84 12.23 -19.25 24.30
N PRO A 85 12.84 -20.43 24.31
CA PRO A 85 12.29 -21.60 23.63
C PRO A 85 10.85 -21.90 24.12
N LYS A 86 10.01 -22.41 23.21
CA LYS A 86 8.63 -22.88 23.50
C LYS A 86 7.61 -21.82 23.98
N VAL A 87 7.92 -20.53 23.92
CA VAL A 87 6.97 -19.45 24.26
C VAL A 87 5.95 -19.15 23.16
N GLY A 88 5.91 -19.91 22.08
CA GLY A 88 4.91 -19.76 21.03
C GLY A 88 5.33 -18.87 19.86
N LYS A 89 6.62 -18.52 19.70
CA LYS A 89 7.11 -17.66 18.60
C LYS A 89 6.62 -18.12 17.22
N SER A 90 6.78 -19.42 16.91
CA SER A 90 6.36 -19.97 15.60
C SER A 90 4.85 -19.98 15.41
N PHE A 91 4.06 -20.07 16.48
CA PHE A 91 2.60 -19.93 16.43
C PHE A 91 2.21 -18.50 16.12
N PHE A 92 2.81 -17.53 16.81
CA PHE A 92 2.58 -16.12 16.54
C PHE A 92 2.98 -15.74 15.10
N MET A 93 4.16 -16.19 14.62
CA MET A 93 4.57 -15.92 13.25
C MET A 93 3.63 -16.57 12.21
N GLY A 94 3.10 -17.77 12.49
CA GLY A 94 2.08 -18.39 11.66
C GLY A 94 0.78 -17.60 11.66
N GLN A 95 0.34 -17.11 12.81
CA GLN A 95 -0.84 -16.26 12.93
C GLN A 95 -0.66 -14.93 12.18
N LEU A 96 0.46 -14.25 12.36
CA LEU A 96 0.78 -13.02 11.64
C LEU A 96 0.76 -13.25 10.12
N ALA A 97 1.43 -14.32 9.65
CA ALA A 97 1.46 -14.67 8.24
C ALA A 97 0.04 -14.89 7.67
N TYR A 98 -0.80 -15.63 8.39
CA TYR A 98 -2.18 -15.88 7.99
C TYR A 98 -3.02 -14.59 7.95
N HIS A 99 -2.94 -13.75 8.98
CA HIS A 99 -3.68 -12.48 9.03
C HIS A 99 -3.26 -11.55 7.88
N VAL A 100 -1.96 -11.49 7.56
CA VAL A 100 -1.47 -10.69 6.42
C VAL A 100 -2.01 -11.22 5.09
N THR A 101 -2.05 -12.55 4.90
CA THR A 101 -2.54 -13.10 3.63
C THR A 101 -4.05 -13.00 3.46
N MET A 102 -4.79 -13.01 4.56
CA MET A 102 -6.25 -12.88 4.55
C MET A 102 -6.74 -11.43 4.65
N GLY A 103 -5.86 -10.48 5.04
CA GLY A 103 -6.25 -9.11 5.34
C GLY A 103 -7.13 -9.00 6.59
N LEU A 104 -7.00 -9.95 7.51
CA LEU A 104 -7.75 -9.95 8.77
C LEU A 104 -7.03 -9.12 9.84
N PRO A 105 -7.76 -8.36 10.67
CA PRO A 105 -7.15 -7.62 11.77
C PRO A 105 -6.35 -8.55 12.69
N LEU A 106 -5.16 -8.10 13.12
CA LEU A 106 -4.38 -8.77 14.15
C LEU A 106 -4.63 -8.05 15.48
N TRP A 107 -5.42 -8.66 16.37
CA TRP A 107 -5.99 -8.00 17.53
C TRP A 107 -6.78 -6.73 17.12
N GLU A 108 -6.45 -5.58 17.69
CA GLU A 108 -7.03 -4.27 17.35
C GLU A 108 -6.37 -3.58 16.14
N TYR A 109 -5.29 -4.17 15.58
CA TYR A 109 -4.52 -3.55 14.50
C TYR A 109 -5.04 -3.96 13.13
N GLU A 110 -5.27 -3.00 12.28
CA GLU A 110 -5.61 -3.23 10.88
C GLU A 110 -4.42 -3.80 10.12
N VAL A 111 -4.67 -4.79 9.26
CA VAL A 111 -3.65 -5.49 8.48
C VAL A 111 -3.84 -5.22 7.00
N HIS A 112 -2.78 -4.82 6.32
CA HIS A 112 -2.79 -4.68 4.88
C HIS A 112 -2.51 -6.04 4.23
N GLN A 113 -3.50 -6.49 3.42
CA GLN A 113 -3.40 -7.79 2.75
C GLN A 113 -2.19 -7.86 1.82
N GLY A 114 -1.48 -8.98 1.86
CA GLY A 114 -0.30 -9.23 1.03
C GLY A 114 0.03 -10.71 0.87
N THR A 115 1.06 -10.97 0.10
CA THR A 115 1.61 -12.32 -0.07
C THR A 115 2.74 -12.57 0.92
N VAL A 116 2.77 -13.75 1.53
CA VAL A 116 3.77 -14.13 2.52
C VAL A 116 4.51 -15.39 2.09
N LEU A 117 5.82 -15.35 2.15
CA LEU A 117 6.69 -16.53 2.13
C LEU A 117 7.15 -16.84 3.56
N TYR A 118 6.76 -18.00 4.07
CA TYR A 118 7.13 -18.48 5.39
C TYR A 118 8.23 -19.55 5.29
N LEU A 119 9.45 -19.23 5.70
CA LEU A 119 10.57 -20.16 5.73
C LEU A 119 10.58 -20.94 7.07
N ALA A 120 10.06 -22.16 7.08
CA ALA A 120 9.94 -23.03 8.25
C ALA A 120 11.12 -24.03 8.31
N LEU A 121 12.35 -23.51 8.40
CA LEU A 121 13.58 -24.29 8.24
C LEU A 121 13.82 -25.34 9.34
N GLU A 122 13.11 -25.27 10.47
CA GLU A 122 13.17 -26.24 11.58
C GLU A 122 12.00 -27.24 11.55
N ASP A 123 11.09 -27.13 10.58
CA ASP A 123 9.88 -27.95 10.46
C ASP A 123 9.93 -28.85 9.22
N ASP A 124 9.14 -29.92 9.24
CA ASP A 124 8.71 -30.65 8.06
C ASP A 124 7.27 -30.27 7.67
N TYR A 125 6.87 -30.56 6.44
CA TYR A 125 5.55 -30.21 5.93
C TYR A 125 4.41 -30.88 6.72
N ALA A 126 4.60 -32.10 7.23
CA ALA A 126 3.57 -32.80 8.01
C ALA A 126 3.35 -32.15 9.39
N ARG A 127 4.40 -31.67 10.04
CA ARG A 127 4.30 -30.90 11.29
C ARG A 127 3.65 -29.55 11.04
N LEU A 128 4.05 -28.88 9.97
CA LEU A 128 3.52 -27.58 9.56
C LEU A 128 2.02 -27.70 9.27
N GLN A 129 1.61 -28.66 8.46
CA GLN A 129 0.20 -28.95 8.16
C GLN A 129 -0.64 -29.17 9.42
N ARG A 130 -0.17 -30.04 10.33
CA ARG A 130 -0.89 -30.30 11.60
C ARG A 130 -1.03 -29.05 12.46
N ARG A 131 0.01 -28.20 12.49
CA ARG A 131 -0.02 -26.95 13.24
C ARG A 131 -1.03 -25.97 12.64
N LEU A 132 -0.96 -25.75 11.34
CA LEU A 132 -1.86 -24.84 10.63
C LEU A 132 -3.31 -25.29 10.72
N SER A 133 -3.59 -26.58 10.55
CA SER A 133 -4.95 -27.14 10.71
C SER A 133 -5.51 -26.95 12.13
N ARG A 134 -4.67 -26.98 13.16
CA ARG A 134 -5.10 -26.69 14.53
C ARG A 134 -5.34 -25.20 14.78
N MET A 135 -4.63 -24.31 14.07
CA MET A 135 -4.75 -22.86 14.23
C MET A 135 -5.92 -22.31 13.44
N PHE A 136 -6.12 -22.78 12.21
CA PHE A 136 -7.01 -22.16 11.22
C PHE A 136 -8.08 -23.11 10.68
N GLY A 137 -8.06 -24.37 11.10
CA GLY A 137 -9.06 -25.34 10.64
C GLY A 137 -8.85 -25.72 9.17
N VAL A 138 -9.93 -25.59 8.39
CA VAL A 138 -9.96 -25.89 6.94
C VAL A 138 -9.86 -24.64 6.07
N GLU A 139 -9.73 -23.48 6.68
CA GLU A 139 -9.56 -22.24 5.92
C GLU A 139 -8.20 -22.20 5.24
N GLU A 140 -8.18 -21.86 3.96
CA GLU A 140 -6.97 -21.82 3.15
C GLU A 140 -6.82 -20.48 2.41
N THR A 141 -5.60 -20.16 2.06
CA THR A 141 -5.27 -18.98 1.25
C THR A 141 -4.20 -19.32 0.22
N SER A 142 -4.36 -18.82 -1.00
CA SER A 142 -3.38 -18.97 -2.07
C SER A 142 -2.18 -18.03 -1.95
N ASN A 143 -2.20 -17.09 -1.01
CA ASN A 143 -1.18 -16.06 -0.86
C ASN A 143 -0.13 -16.39 0.23
N LEU A 144 -0.22 -17.56 0.87
CA LEU A 144 0.72 -18.02 1.89
C LEU A 144 1.53 -19.21 1.38
N TYR A 145 2.81 -18.98 1.18
CA TYR A 145 3.75 -19.97 0.67
C TYR A 145 4.67 -20.44 1.78
N PHE A 146 5.02 -21.74 1.75
CA PHE A 146 5.90 -22.34 2.74
C PHE A 146 7.10 -23.00 2.07
N ALA A 147 8.27 -22.84 2.69
CA ALA A 147 9.45 -23.61 2.36
C ALA A 147 10.10 -24.16 3.65
N THR A 148 10.42 -25.44 3.65
CA THR A 148 11.11 -26.12 4.77
C THR A 148 12.60 -26.25 4.54
N GLN A 149 13.07 -25.87 3.35
CA GLN A 149 14.48 -25.86 2.97
C GLN A 149 14.78 -24.56 2.19
N ALA A 150 15.97 -24.03 2.37
CA ALA A 150 16.50 -22.93 1.60
C ALA A 150 17.97 -23.19 1.32
N LYS A 151 18.45 -22.78 0.15
CA LYS A 151 19.88 -22.77 -0.14
C LYS A 151 20.56 -21.68 0.68
N SER A 152 21.85 -21.83 0.94
CA SER A 152 22.66 -20.75 1.50
C SER A 152 22.90 -19.65 0.45
N VAL A 153 23.33 -18.47 0.90
CA VAL A 153 23.69 -17.37 -0.01
C VAL A 153 24.80 -17.80 -0.99
N SER A 154 25.76 -18.60 -0.51
CA SER A 154 26.84 -19.15 -1.35
C SER A 154 26.34 -20.17 -2.39
N GLU A 155 25.15 -20.73 -2.22
CA GLU A 155 24.52 -21.69 -3.14
C GLU A 155 23.47 -21.06 -4.05
N GLY A 156 23.33 -19.73 -4.03
CA GLY A 156 22.48 -18.97 -4.92
C GLY A 156 21.07 -18.67 -4.35
N LEU A 157 20.96 -18.44 -3.06
CA LEU A 157 19.70 -17.93 -2.46
C LEU A 157 19.32 -16.54 -2.99
N ASP A 158 20.27 -15.81 -3.51
CA ASP A 158 20.16 -14.43 -4.01
C ASP A 158 19.88 -14.34 -5.52
N GLN A 159 19.62 -15.46 -6.21
CA GLN A 159 19.34 -15.54 -7.65
C GLN A 159 17.84 -15.67 -7.97
#